data_2ada951330cba083bd075c9317309b48
#
_entry.id   2ada951330cba083bd075c9317309b48
#
_cell.length_a   1.000
_cell.length_b   1.000
_cell.length_c   1.000
_cell.angle_alpha   90.00
_cell.angle_beta   90.00
_cell.angle_gamma   90.00
#
_symmetry.space_group_name_H-M   'P 1'
#
loop_
_entity.id
_entity.type
_entity.pdbx_description
1 polymer ?
#
loop_
_entity_poly.entity_id
_entity_poly.type
_entity_poly.pdbx_seq_one_letter_code
_entity_poly.pdbx_strand_id
1 'polypeptide(L)'
;MKAVKEFLGRIRPTKRRLSQLYFALLFNANAKGFVQGNIYRGQSKALCVPGLNCYSCPGAIGACPLGSLQGAFSAGRSTLFYVGGILLLYGVLLGRTVCGWLCPFGLIQELLHKLPTPKLRKNRVTRVLSLLKYVLLAVFVLAIPIAYAFRDEPLPAFCKYICPAGTLEGGLGLLANRVNESYLSMLGPIFTWKFLLLVSVGVGSIFVFRLFCRFLCPLGALLGLFNRVSVFGVRLEPASCVNCGKCVAACELDVRTVGDRECVSCGKCMAHCPTGAIRWKRIREKAGRKPEASADRRSIVLRAVTGLLALAVLIGAFCYYSNQEAPAAGGSETGELCPSVSLALLSGGTVDPAAGGSVTLINFWGTWCSPCKRELPDFDRIAAEYAGRVRVIAVHTALEAENAQDYAAEHFPQSAILFAVDRPSSPGAATDAFYAALGGRGVYPYTVVLDRNGRIYAKYLSAVDYDTLHGVVEALLRGEEAGPSTTDAPTEHYRVRVTDEQGVPIPEVRVQICADACLSAKTGADGYADFTAAAADYHAAVTVMPEGYTLPTDQTEFPFADGTREVVIVLKRAGDG
;
A
#
# COMPACT_ATOMS: atom_id res chain seq x y z
N MET A 1 -33.16 -29.58 -0.49
CA MET A 1 -32.36 -30.27 0.54
C MET A 1 -31.31 -31.24 -0.07
N LYS A 2 -31.63 -32.09 -1.06
CA LYS A 2 -30.64 -33.01 -1.69
C LYS A 2 -29.44 -32.29 -2.32
N ALA A 3 -29.67 -31.22 -3.10
CA ALA A 3 -28.63 -30.40 -3.72
C ALA A 3 -27.70 -29.72 -2.70
N VAL A 4 -28.24 -29.24 -1.55
CA VAL A 4 -27.45 -28.62 -0.47
C VAL A 4 -26.57 -29.66 0.24
N LYS A 5 -27.11 -30.87 0.52
CA LYS A 5 -26.32 -31.97 1.09
C LYS A 5 -25.20 -32.43 0.16
N GLU A 6 -25.46 -32.48 -1.13
CA GLU A 6 -24.45 -32.83 -2.14
C GLU A 6 -23.37 -31.75 -2.28
N PHE A 7 -23.76 -30.47 -2.23
CA PHE A 7 -22.85 -29.35 -2.20
C PHE A 7 -21.96 -29.34 -0.94
N LEU A 8 -22.56 -29.51 0.25
CA LEU A 8 -21.82 -29.63 1.50
C LEU A 8 -20.88 -30.84 1.51
N GLY A 9 -21.27 -31.96 0.91
CA GLY A 9 -20.39 -33.13 0.70
C GLY A 9 -19.17 -32.82 -0.18
N ARG A 10 -19.33 -31.96 -1.18
CA ARG A 10 -18.24 -31.51 -2.08
C ARG A 10 -17.28 -30.52 -1.40
N ILE A 11 -17.74 -29.79 -0.37
CA ILE A 11 -16.94 -28.81 0.40
C ILE A 11 -16.18 -29.46 1.57
N ARG A 12 -16.35 -30.75 1.84
CA ARG A 12 -15.67 -31.43 2.97
C ARG A 12 -14.20 -31.01 3.05
N PRO A 13 -13.74 -30.58 4.23
CA PRO A 13 -12.38 -30.08 4.41
C PRO A 13 -11.37 -31.22 4.20
N THR A 14 -10.54 -31.10 3.19
CA THR A 14 -9.37 -31.96 3.03
C THR A 14 -8.20 -31.39 3.83
N LYS A 15 -7.24 -32.23 4.25
CA LYS A 15 -6.02 -31.76 4.95
C LYS A 15 -5.36 -30.56 4.27
N ARG A 16 -5.32 -30.57 2.95
CA ARG A 16 -4.77 -29.48 2.14
C ARG A 16 -5.57 -28.18 2.26
N ARG A 17 -6.91 -28.24 2.25
CA ARG A 17 -7.75 -27.05 2.43
C ARG A 17 -7.68 -26.50 3.85
N LEU A 18 -7.61 -27.40 4.85
CA LEU A 18 -7.37 -26.97 6.23
C LEU A 18 -6.03 -26.24 6.36
N SER A 19 -4.98 -26.75 5.71
CA SER A 19 -3.69 -26.06 5.66
C SER A 19 -3.82 -24.67 5.01
N GLN A 20 -4.48 -24.56 3.84
CA GLN A 20 -4.69 -23.26 3.19
C GLN A 20 -5.51 -22.29 4.06
N LEU A 21 -6.56 -22.79 4.74
CA LEU A 21 -7.36 -21.96 5.66
C LEU A 21 -6.52 -21.51 6.87
N TYR A 22 -5.74 -22.40 7.45
CA TYR A 22 -4.84 -22.08 8.56
C TYR A 22 -3.87 -20.96 8.18
N PHE A 23 -3.20 -21.07 7.04
CA PHE A 23 -2.28 -20.04 6.57
C PHE A 23 -3.00 -18.74 6.15
N ALA A 24 -4.23 -18.82 5.63
CA ALA A 24 -5.05 -17.65 5.35
C ALA A 24 -5.33 -16.85 6.65
N LEU A 25 -5.69 -17.55 7.73
CA LEU A 25 -5.92 -16.94 9.04
C LEU A 25 -4.63 -16.42 9.66
N LEU A 26 -3.55 -17.21 9.61
CA LEU A 26 -2.26 -16.82 10.19
C LEU A 26 -1.66 -15.58 9.49
N PHE A 27 -1.70 -15.52 8.16
CA PHE A 27 -1.15 -14.38 7.42
C PHE A 27 -1.99 -13.10 7.60
N ASN A 28 -3.25 -13.24 8.03
CA ASN A 28 -4.17 -12.14 8.29
C ASN A 28 -4.61 -12.11 9.76
N ALA A 29 -3.67 -12.36 10.69
CA ALA A 29 -3.96 -12.45 12.12
C ALA A 29 -4.29 -11.09 12.78
N ASN A 30 -4.05 -9.95 12.09
CA ASN A 30 -4.44 -8.63 12.59
C ASN A 30 -5.94 -8.36 12.37
N ALA A 31 -6.80 -9.06 13.11
CA ALA A 31 -8.26 -8.86 13.02
C ALA A 31 -8.70 -7.43 13.38
N LYS A 32 -7.96 -6.77 14.28
CA LYS A 32 -8.18 -5.38 14.71
C LYS A 32 -8.17 -4.40 13.51
N GLY A 33 -7.31 -4.63 12.52
CA GLY A 33 -7.25 -3.81 11.31
C GLY A 33 -8.56 -3.75 10.52
N PHE A 34 -9.33 -4.85 10.49
CA PHE A 34 -10.67 -4.85 9.85
C PHE A 34 -11.69 -4.04 10.66
N VAL A 35 -11.58 -4.04 12.00
CA VAL A 35 -12.49 -3.29 12.88
C VAL A 35 -12.16 -1.79 12.82
N GLN A 36 -10.89 -1.44 12.79
CA GLN A 36 -10.41 -0.06 12.79
C GLN A 36 -10.30 0.57 11.39
N GLY A 37 -10.44 -0.22 10.31
CA GLY A 37 -10.30 0.26 8.93
C GLY A 37 -8.88 0.69 8.55
N ASN A 38 -7.85 0.23 9.25
CA ASN A 38 -6.46 0.62 9.03
C ASN A 38 -5.56 -0.56 8.61
N ILE A 39 -4.42 -0.23 7.99
CA ILE A 39 -3.42 -1.20 7.56
C ILE A 39 -2.39 -1.37 8.67
N TYR A 40 -2.12 -2.61 9.08
CA TYR A 40 -1.04 -2.92 10.02
C TYR A 40 0.32 -2.46 9.49
N ARG A 41 1.08 -1.71 10.32
CA ARG A 41 2.39 -1.13 9.97
C ARG A 41 3.56 -1.66 10.80
N GLY A 42 3.35 -2.68 11.65
CA GLY A 42 4.40 -3.23 12.52
C GLY A 42 5.52 -3.94 11.76
N GLN A 43 6.62 -4.22 12.46
CA GLN A 43 7.86 -4.78 11.88
C GLN A 43 7.67 -6.09 11.11
N SER A 44 6.70 -6.95 11.51
CA SER A 44 6.42 -8.19 10.79
C SER A 44 5.94 -7.98 9.36
N LYS A 45 5.50 -6.76 9.00
CA LYS A 45 5.13 -6.39 7.63
C LYS A 45 6.30 -6.49 6.64
N ALA A 46 7.53 -6.38 7.12
CA ALA A 46 8.75 -6.60 6.33
C ALA A 46 8.94 -8.07 5.93
N LEU A 47 8.27 -9.02 6.62
CA LEU A 47 8.38 -10.44 6.29
C LEU A 47 7.54 -10.77 5.04
N CYS A 48 8.18 -11.37 4.04
CA CYS A 48 7.47 -11.92 2.90
C CYS A 48 6.78 -13.24 3.27
N VAL A 49 5.45 -13.31 3.10
CA VAL A 49 4.69 -14.55 3.33
C VAL A 49 4.63 -15.41 2.06
N PRO A 50 4.69 -16.75 2.16
CA PRO A 50 4.61 -17.61 0.99
C PRO A 50 3.18 -17.64 0.43
N GLY A 51 2.88 -16.79 -0.54
CA GLY A 51 1.59 -16.74 -1.21
C GLY A 51 1.19 -15.35 -1.63
N LEU A 52 0.03 -15.25 -2.30
CA LEU A 52 -0.61 -13.96 -2.55
C LEU A 52 -1.35 -13.56 -1.29
N ASN A 53 -0.92 -12.47 -0.68
CA ASN A 53 -1.51 -11.85 0.50
C ASN A 53 -1.18 -10.36 0.44
N CYS A 54 -2.18 -9.53 0.15
CA CYS A 54 -1.94 -8.11 -0.14
C CYS A 54 -1.37 -7.38 1.07
N TYR A 55 -0.28 -6.63 0.89
CA TYR A 55 0.29 -5.81 1.97
C TYR A 55 -0.67 -4.71 2.45
N SER A 56 -1.58 -4.26 1.60
CA SER A 56 -2.63 -3.28 1.95
C SER A 56 -3.87 -3.92 2.60
N CYS A 57 -3.90 -5.24 2.82
CA CYS A 57 -4.98 -5.87 3.57
C CYS A 57 -4.94 -5.42 5.04
N PRO A 58 -6.07 -5.01 5.64
CA PRO A 58 -6.14 -4.63 7.05
C PRO A 58 -5.65 -5.72 7.99
N GLY A 59 -5.96 -6.98 7.67
CA GLY A 59 -5.56 -8.14 8.48
C GLY A 59 -4.12 -8.60 8.27
N ALA A 60 -3.46 -8.21 7.18
CA ALA A 60 -2.19 -8.78 6.78
C ALA A 60 -1.04 -8.39 7.72
N ILE A 61 -0.41 -9.39 8.36
CA ILE A 61 0.76 -9.23 9.23
C ILE A 61 2.10 -9.30 8.48
N GLY A 62 2.08 -9.73 7.22
CA GLY A 62 3.25 -9.82 6.34
C GLY A 62 2.92 -9.37 4.93
N ALA A 63 3.93 -9.24 4.08
CA ALA A 63 3.81 -8.73 2.72
C ALA A 63 3.82 -9.83 1.66
N CYS A 64 3.12 -9.61 0.54
CA CYS A 64 3.22 -10.45 -0.64
C CYS A 64 4.62 -10.33 -1.27
N PRO A 65 5.35 -11.45 -1.49
CA PRO A 65 6.71 -11.39 -2.03
C PRO A 65 6.76 -10.79 -3.45
N LEU A 66 5.67 -10.88 -4.21
CA LEU A 66 5.59 -10.29 -5.54
C LEU A 66 5.46 -8.76 -5.49
N GLY A 67 4.68 -8.24 -4.55
CA GLY A 67 4.56 -6.80 -4.30
C GLY A 67 5.87 -6.23 -3.76
N SER A 68 6.47 -6.93 -2.79
CA SER A 68 7.78 -6.57 -2.23
C SER A 68 8.90 -6.57 -3.28
N LEU A 69 8.88 -7.51 -4.24
CA LEU A 69 9.86 -7.53 -5.33
C LEU A 69 9.76 -6.28 -6.21
N GLN A 70 8.55 -5.88 -6.58
CA GLN A 70 8.34 -4.70 -7.41
C GLN A 70 8.76 -3.41 -6.70
N GLY A 71 8.47 -3.28 -5.40
CA GLY A 71 8.93 -2.15 -4.58
C GLY A 71 10.44 -2.16 -4.31
N ALA A 72 11.07 -3.36 -4.27
CA ALA A 72 12.49 -3.49 -3.96
C ALA A 72 13.41 -2.93 -5.06
N PHE A 73 12.95 -2.82 -6.31
CA PHE A 73 13.75 -2.23 -7.40
C PHE A 73 14.11 -0.76 -7.14
N SER A 74 13.23 -0.01 -6.45
CA SER A 74 13.47 1.40 -6.08
C SER A 74 13.94 1.58 -4.63
N ALA A 75 13.81 0.55 -3.76
CA ALA A 75 14.14 0.63 -2.34
C ALA A 75 15.63 0.35 -2.01
N GLY A 76 16.46 0.11 -3.03
CA GLY A 76 17.88 -0.14 -2.87
C GLY A 76 18.30 -1.61 -2.87
N ARG A 77 19.61 -1.84 -3.02
CA ARG A 77 20.20 -3.17 -3.25
C ARG A 77 19.95 -4.17 -2.14
N SER A 78 20.01 -3.76 -0.87
CA SER A 78 19.82 -4.63 0.29
C SER A 78 18.41 -5.23 0.32
N THR A 79 17.39 -4.42 0.06
CA THR A 79 15.98 -4.87 -0.01
C THR A 79 15.76 -5.83 -1.17
N LEU A 80 16.37 -5.56 -2.32
CA LEU A 80 16.29 -6.43 -3.50
C LEU A 80 16.91 -7.81 -3.23
N PHE A 81 18.09 -7.86 -2.59
CA PHE A 81 18.73 -9.13 -2.21
C PHE A 81 17.92 -9.90 -1.17
N TYR A 82 17.33 -9.22 -0.19
CA TYR A 82 16.47 -9.84 0.80
C TYR A 82 15.24 -10.50 0.15
N VAL A 83 14.48 -9.75 -0.65
CA VAL A 83 13.26 -10.25 -1.31
C VAL A 83 13.60 -11.34 -2.32
N GLY A 84 14.66 -11.15 -3.12
CA GLY A 84 15.16 -12.13 -4.07
C GLY A 84 15.59 -13.42 -3.38
N GLY A 85 16.31 -13.34 -2.26
CA GLY A 85 16.72 -14.45 -1.43
C GLY A 85 15.54 -15.26 -0.87
N ILE A 86 14.51 -14.58 -0.36
CA ILE A 86 13.28 -15.24 0.13
C ILE A 86 12.51 -15.92 -1.01
N LEU A 87 12.37 -15.28 -2.17
CA LEU A 87 11.74 -15.90 -3.34
C LEU A 87 12.50 -17.13 -3.82
N LEU A 88 13.84 -17.07 -3.83
CA LEU A 88 14.69 -18.20 -4.13
C LEU A 88 14.50 -19.33 -3.11
N LEU A 89 14.49 -19.00 -1.82
CA LEU A 89 14.26 -19.95 -0.73
C LEU A 89 12.91 -20.67 -0.89
N TYR A 90 11.82 -19.93 -1.11
CA TYR A 90 10.51 -20.52 -1.35
C TYR A 90 10.48 -21.34 -2.63
N GLY A 91 11.16 -20.90 -3.69
CA GLY A 91 11.28 -21.62 -4.94
C GLY A 91 11.98 -22.98 -4.74
N VAL A 92 13.17 -22.97 -4.15
CA VAL A 92 13.99 -24.18 -3.94
C VAL A 92 13.36 -25.12 -2.91
N LEU A 93 12.82 -24.61 -1.81
CA LEU A 93 12.21 -25.47 -0.81
C LEU A 93 10.85 -26.02 -1.26
N LEU A 94 9.96 -25.16 -1.69
CA LEU A 94 8.54 -25.45 -1.84
C LEU A 94 8.05 -25.46 -3.30
N GLY A 95 8.65 -24.64 -4.18
CA GLY A 95 8.14 -24.45 -5.53
C GLY A 95 6.65 -24.09 -5.53
N ARG A 96 5.87 -24.59 -6.48
CA ARG A 96 4.41 -24.38 -6.54
C ARG A 96 3.60 -25.15 -5.49
N THR A 97 4.23 -25.92 -4.60
CA THR A 97 3.55 -26.48 -3.43
C THR A 97 2.97 -25.36 -2.55
N VAL A 98 3.61 -24.19 -2.50
CA VAL A 98 3.06 -22.94 -1.92
C VAL A 98 1.65 -22.68 -2.45
N CYS A 99 1.46 -22.68 -3.78
CA CYS A 99 0.16 -22.41 -4.40
C CYS A 99 -0.89 -23.47 -4.05
N GLY A 100 -0.46 -24.71 -3.84
CA GLY A 100 -1.34 -25.82 -3.51
C GLY A 100 -1.77 -25.88 -2.05
N TRP A 101 -0.91 -25.46 -1.10
CA TRP A 101 -1.06 -25.76 0.32
C TRP A 101 -1.11 -24.54 1.25
N LEU A 102 -0.54 -23.39 0.83
CA LEU A 102 -0.42 -22.22 1.68
C LEU A 102 -1.22 -21.01 1.17
N CYS A 103 -1.32 -20.84 -0.15
CA CYS A 103 -1.88 -19.63 -0.75
C CYS A 103 -3.40 -19.50 -0.51
N PRO A 104 -3.87 -18.42 0.16
CA PRO A 104 -5.29 -18.18 0.41
C PRO A 104 -6.10 -17.96 -0.87
N PHE A 105 -5.54 -17.21 -1.82
CA PHE A 105 -6.22 -16.90 -3.07
C PHE A 105 -6.48 -18.15 -3.93
N GLY A 106 -5.60 -19.16 -3.82
CA GLY A 106 -5.82 -20.47 -4.43
C GLY A 106 -6.98 -21.24 -3.80
N LEU A 107 -7.21 -21.10 -2.50
CA LEU A 107 -8.35 -21.71 -1.80
C LEU A 107 -9.68 -21.12 -2.28
N ILE A 108 -9.77 -19.78 -2.38
CA ILE A 108 -10.99 -19.08 -2.84
C ILE A 108 -11.41 -19.59 -4.22
N GLN A 109 -10.48 -19.65 -5.17
CA GLN A 109 -10.77 -20.14 -6.53
C GLN A 109 -11.23 -21.61 -6.55
N GLU A 110 -10.66 -22.47 -5.70
CA GLU A 110 -11.09 -23.86 -5.61
C GLU A 110 -12.48 -24.01 -4.99
N LEU A 111 -12.86 -23.14 -4.04
CA LEU A 111 -14.20 -23.14 -3.48
C LEU A 111 -15.23 -22.69 -4.51
N LEU A 112 -14.94 -21.62 -5.26
CA LEU A 112 -15.79 -21.16 -6.37
C LEU A 112 -15.97 -22.24 -7.43
N HIS A 113 -14.91 -22.97 -7.78
CA HIS A 113 -14.98 -24.05 -8.77
C HIS A 113 -15.86 -25.23 -8.35
N LYS A 114 -16.24 -25.33 -7.08
CA LYS A 114 -17.11 -26.41 -6.59
C LYS A 114 -18.60 -26.17 -6.83
N LEU A 115 -18.98 -24.95 -7.23
CA LEU A 115 -20.34 -24.65 -7.62
C LEU A 115 -20.76 -25.59 -8.76
N PRO A 116 -21.99 -26.14 -8.77
CA PRO A 116 -22.47 -27.10 -9.74
C PRO A 116 -22.78 -26.44 -11.10
N THR A 117 -21.73 -26.19 -11.88
CA THR A 117 -21.79 -25.58 -13.21
C THR A 117 -21.02 -26.42 -14.20
N PRO A 118 -21.26 -26.30 -15.52
CA PRO A 118 -20.45 -26.96 -16.52
C PRO A 118 -18.99 -26.52 -16.40
N LYS A 119 -18.07 -27.52 -16.42
CA LYS A 119 -16.63 -27.25 -16.23
C LYS A 119 -15.88 -27.30 -17.55
N LEU A 120 -15.11 -26.26 -17.81
CA LEU A 120 -14.23 -26.20 -18.98
C LEU A 120 -13.01 -27.09 -18.77
N ARG A 121 -12.88 -28.12 -19.58
CA ARG A 121 -11.74 -29.04 -19.57
C ARG A 121 -10.51 -28.39 -20.23
N LYS A 122 -9.33 -28.88 -19.87
CA LYS A 122 -8.07 -28.45 -20.50
C LYS A 122 -8.05 -28.86 -21.98
N ASN A 123 -7.51 -27.95 -22.80
CA ASN A 123 -7.37 -28.15 -24.25
C ASN A 123 -6.06 -27.47 -24.72
N ARG A 124 -5.83 -27.41 -26.05
CA ARG A 124 -4.64 -26.75 -26.62
C ARG A 124 -4.64 -25.24 -26.32
N VAL A 125 -5.79 -24.59 -26.35
CA VAL A 125 -5.94 -23.15 -26.09
C VAL A 125 -5.57 -22.83 -24.64
N THR A 126 -6.08 -23.58 -23.65
CA THR A 126 -5.75 -23.36 -22.24
C THR A 126 -4.25 -23.51 -21.97
N ARG A 127 -3.58 -24.40 -22.71
CA ARG A 127 -2.13 -24.60 -22.61
C ARG A 127 -1.35 -23.40 -23.14
N VAL A 128 -1.79 -22.78 -24.22
CA VAL A 128 -1.18 -21.56 -24.74
C VAL A 128 -1.44 -20.41 -23.78
N LEU A 129 -2.69 -20.24 -23.33
CA LEU A 129 -3.07 -19.22 -22.35
C LEU A 129 -2.26 -19.33 -21.03
N SER A 130 -1.84 -20.55 -20.64
CA SER A 130 -1.02 -20.74 -19.45
C SER A 130 0.38 -20.10 -19.56
N LEU A 131 0.80 -19.69 -20.75
CA LEU A 131 2.04 -18.94 -20.97
C LEU A 131 1.88 -17.44 -20.64
N LEU A 132 0.67 -16.91 -20.66
CA LEU A 132 0.38 -15.49 -20.40
C LEU A 132 0.96 -15.02 -19.06
N LYS A 133 0.91 -15.85 -18.00
CA LYS A 133 1.49 -15.52 -16.69
C LYS A 133 2.99 -15.26 -16.73
N TYR A 134 3.74 -15.87 -17.67
CA TYR A 134 5.18 -15.62 -17.85
C TYR A 134 5.40 -14.28 -18.55
N VAL A 135 4.52 -13.90 -19.48
CA VAL A 135 4.53 -12.57 -20.10
C VAL A 135 4.23 -11.51 -19.04
N LEU A 136 3.21 -11.75 -18.19
CA LEU A 136 2.89 -10.84 -17.09
C LEU A 136 4.04 -10.74 -16.06
N LEU A 137 4.74 -11.84 -15.78
CA LEU A 137 5.94 -11.81 -14.95
C LEU A 137 7.04 -10.96 -15.58
N ALA A 138 7.34 -11.17 -16.86
CA ALA A 138 8.42 -10.45 -17.55
C ALA A 138 8.11 -8.96 -17.73
N VAL A 139 6.89 -8.62 -18.11
CA VAL A 139 6.51 -7.23 -18.43
C VAL A 139 6.11 -6.46 -17.17
N PHE A 140 5.08 -6.92 -16.43
CA PHE A 140 4.47 -6.14 -15.35
C PHE A 140 5.17 -6.28 -14.00
N VAL A 141 5.97 -7.32 -13.79
CA VAL A 141 6.68 -7.52 -12.52
C VAL A 141 8.16 -7.16 -12.63
N LEU A 142 8.77 -7.32 -13.80
CA LEU A 142 10.19 -7.03 -14.00
C LEU A 142 10.40 -5.79 -14.87
N ALA A 143 10.03 -5.81 -16.16
CA ALA A 143 10.42 -4.76 -17.10
C ALA A 143 9.89 -3.37 -16.71
N ILE A 144 8.58 -3.23 -16.46
CA ILE A 144 7.98 -1.93 -16.11
C ILE A 144 8.52 -1.42 -14.77
N PRO A 145 8.49 -2.19 -13.64
CA PRO A 145 9.03 -1.69 -12.37
C PRO A 145 10.51 -1.34 -12.43
N ILE A 146 11.33 -2.10 -13.17
CA ILE A 146 12.76 -1.78 -13.36
C ILE A 146 12.91 -0.48 -14.17
N ALA A 147 12.17 -0.31 -15.28
CA ALA A 147 12.24 0.90 -16.10
C ALA A 147 11.85 2.16 -15.32
N TYR A 148 10.83 2.06 -14.45
CA TYR A 148 10.41 3.16 -13.59
C TYR A 148 11.37 3.38 -12.40
N ALA A 149 12.03 2.34 -11.90
CA ALA A 149 13.06 2.49 -10.87
C ALA A 149 14.25 3.35 -11.33
N PHE A 150 14.60 3.32 -12.63
CA PHE A 150 15.62 4.21 -13.23
C PHE A 150 15.18 5.68 -13.33
N ARG A 151 13.90 5.97 -13.10
CA ARG A 151 13.34 7.34 -13.07
C ARG A 151 13.02 7.79 -11.65
N ASP A 152 13.50 7.06 -10.63
CA ASP A 152 13.19 7.24 -9.21
C ASP A 152 11.68 7.22 -8.86
N GLU A 153 10.85 6.68 -9.76
CA GLU A 153 9.41 6.52 -9.61
C GLU A 153 9.03 5.04 -9.41
N PRO A 154 8.92 4.52 -8.18
CA PRO A 154 8.56 3.12 -7.96
C PRO A 154 7.13 2.84 -8.43
N LEU A 155 6.98 2.06 -9.50
CA LEU A 155 5.71 1.63 -10.03
C LEU A 155 5.51 0.12 -9.88
N PRO A 156 4.76 -0.37 -8.88
CA PRO A 156 4.40 -1.78 -8.78
C PRO A 156 3.28 -2.13 -9.78
N ALA A 157 3.62 -2.17 -11.06
CA ALA A 157 2.67 -2.20 -12.17
C ALA A 157 1.68 -3.39 -12.10
N PHE A 158 2.13 -4.58 -11.75
CA PHE A 158 1.23 -5.72 -11.59
C PHE A 158 0.22 -5.48 -10.45
N CYS A 159 0.67 -4.98 -9.30
CA CYS A 159 -0.20 -4.70 -8.16
C CYS A 159 -1.18 -3.57 -8.46
N LYS A 160 -0.71 -2.51 -9.16
CA LYS A 160 -1.52 -1.33 -9.50
C LYS A 160 -2.60 -1.64 -10.52
N TYR A 161 -2.31 -2.45 -11.55
CA TYR A 161 -3.20 -2.58 -12.71
C TYR A 161 -3.91 -3.94 -12.83
N ILE A 162 -3.35 -5.03 -12.29
CA ILE A 162 -3.83 -6.39 -12.61
C ILE A 162 -4.22 -7.21 -11.38
N CYS A 163 -3.57 -7.03 -10.21
CA CYS A 163 -3.70 -7.95 -9.08
C CYS A 163 -5.12 -8.00 -8.48
N PRO A 164 -5.89 -9.12 -8.66
CA PRO A 164 -7.22 -9.24 -8.07
C PRO A 164 -7.18 -9.49 -6.55
N ALA A 165 -6.11 -10.10 -6.03
CA ALA A 165 -5.93 -10.27 -4.59
C ALA A 165 -5.78 -8.90 -3.90
N GLY A 166 -5.04 -7.96 -4.52
CA GLY A 166 -4.93 -6.59 -4.01
C GLY A 166 -6.27 -5.85 -4.01
N THR A 167 -7.12 -6.07 -4.99
CA THR A 167 -8.47 -5.48 -5.02
C THR A 167 -9.37 -6.09 -3.96
N LEU A 168 -9.35 -7.42 -3.79
CA LEU A 168 -10.19 -8.13 -2.84
C LEU A 168 -9.76 -7.85 -1.39
N GLU A 169 -8.48 -8.07 -1.09
CA GLU A 169 -7.95 -8.04 0.28
C GLU A 169 -7.64 -6.61 0.75
N GLY A 170 -7.02 -5.79 -0.11
CA GLY A 170 -6.68 -4.41 0.18
C GLY A 170 -7.84 -3.46 -0.11
N GLY A 171 -8.30 -3.38 -1.36
CA GLY A 171 -9.33 -2.42 -1.77
C GLY A 171 -10.65 -2.66 -1.06
N LEU A 172 -11.31 -3.80 -1.32
CA LEU A 172 -12.60 -4.11 -0.68
C LEU A 172 -12.47 -4.34 0.83
N GLY A 173 -11.33 -4.87 1.30
CA GLY A 173 -11.08 -5.06 2.73
C GLY A 173 -11.06 -3.76 3.52
N LEU A 174 -10.51 -2.68 2.96
CA LEU A 174 -10.53 -1.34 3.56
C LEU A 174 -11.88 -0.66 3.41
N LEU A 175 -12.50 -0.73 2.23
CA LEU A 175 -13.79 -0.11 1.94
C LEU A 175 -14.97 -0.77 2.69
N ALA A 176 -14.81 -1.99 3.19
CA ALA A 176 -15.81 -2.66 4.01
C ALA A 176 -16.03 -1.98 5.38
N ASN A 177 -15.12 -1.11 5.80
CA ASN A 177 -15.24 -0.37 7.06
C ASN A 177 -15.84 1.03 6.80
N ARG A 178 -16.86 1.40 7.61
CA ARG A 178 -17.53 2.72 7.51
C ARG A 178 -16.59 3.90 7.75
N VAL A 179 -15.54 3.73 8.55
CA VAL A 179 -14.50 4.75 8.76
C VAL A 179 -13.87 5.20 7.44
N ASN A 180 -13.85 4.31 6.45
CA ASN A 180 -13.25 4.56 5.12
C ASN A 180 -14.30 4.93 4.05
N GLU A 181 -15.53 5.26 4.42
CA GLU A 181 -16.63 5.57 3.48
C GLU A 181 -16.31 6.77 2.57
N SER A 182 -15.58 7.76 3.09
CA SER A 182 -15.14 8.93 2.32
C SER A 182 -14.25 8.57 1.12
N TYR A 183 -13.53 7.43 1.16
CA TYR A 183 -12.73 6.98 0.02
C TYR A 183 -13.56 6.45 -1.15
N LEU A 184 -14.87 6.16 -0.95
CA LEU A 184 -15.75 5.73 -2.05
C LEU A 184 -15.88 6.81 -3.13
N SER A 185 -15.92 8.08 -2.75
CA SER A 185 -15.97 9.21 -3.69
C SER A 185 -14.66 9.43 -4.46
N MET A 186 -13.54 8.88 -3.96
CA MET A 186 -12.22 9.00 -4.57
C MET A 186 -11.85 7.83 -5.50
N LEU A 187 -12.77 6.87 -5.70
CA LEU A 187 -12.53 5.70 -6.54
C LEU A 187 -12.52 6.10 -8.02
N GLY A 188 -11.33 6.07 -8.62
CA GLY A 188 -11.13 6.39 -10.02
C GLY A 188 -11.28 5.19 -10.98
N PRO A 189 -11.11 5.40 -12.30
CA PRO A 189 -11.27 4.39 -13.34
C PRO A 189 -10.40 3.14 -13.15
N ILE A 190 -9.21 3.29 -12.56
CA ILE A 190 -8.30 2.17 -12.29
C ILE A 190 -8.92 1.19 -11.28
N PHE A 191 -9.62 1.69 -10.25
CA PHE A 191 -10.31 0.82 -9.30
C PHE A 191 -11.44 0.05 -9.98
N THR A 192 -12.26 0.73 -10.80
CA THR A 192 -13.36 0.12 -11.57
C THR A 192 -12.83 -1.00 -12.49
N TRP A 193 -11.74 -0.74 -13.22
CA TRP A 193 -11.06 -1.73 -14.04
C TRP A 193 -10.64 -2.96 -13.22
N LYS A 194 -9.97 -2.75 -12.09
CA LYS A 194 -9.50 -3.82 -11.21
C LYS A 194 -10.65 -4.61 -10.57
N PHE A 195 -11.75 -3.93 -10.25
CA PHE A 195 -12.95 -4.57 -9.72
C PHE A 195 -13.60 -5.47 -10.78
N LEU A 196 -13.75 -5.00 -12.03
CA LEU A 196 -14.24 -5.81 -13.14
C LEU A 196 -13.33 -7.01 -13.39
N LEU A 197 -12.02 -6.84 -13.29
CA LEU A 197 -11.06 -7.94 -13.42
C LEU A 197 -11.22 -8.96 -12.27
N LEU A 198 -11.41 -8.51 -11.03
CA LEU A 198 -11.69 -9.37 -9.88
C LEU A 198 -12.96 -10.19 -10.09
N VAL A 199 -14.05 -9.55 -10.54
CA VAL A 199 -15.33 -10.19 -10.85
C VAL A 199 -15.15 -11.22 -11.97
N SER A 200 -14.44 -10.86 -13.04
CA SER A 200 -14.15 -11.75 -14.17
C SER A 200 -13.34 -12.98 -13.74
N VAL A 201 -12.34 -12.80 -12.89
CA VAL A 201 -11.56 -13.90 -12.31
C VAL A 201 -12.43 -14.76 -11.39
N GLY A 202 -13.31 -14.16 -10.59
CA GLY A 202 -14.26 -14.86 -9.73
C GLY A 202 -15.22 -15.73 -10.53
N VAL A 203 -15.94 -15.14 -11.48
CA VAL A 203 -16.88 -15.83 -12.37
C VAL A 203 -16.16 -16.90 -13.20
N GLY A 204 -15.03 -16.56 -13.81
CA GLY A 204 -14.22 -17.49 -14.58
C GLY A 204 -13.71 -18.68 -13.76
N SER A 205 -13.42 -18.49 -12.46
CA SER A 205 -13.00 -19.56 -11.55
C SER A 205 -14.11 -20.55 -11.23
N ILE A 206 -15.38 -20.19 -11.44
CA ILE A 206 -16.51 -21.11 -11.35
C ILE A 206 -16.41 -22.18 -12.46
N PHE A 207 -16.05 -21.78 -13.68
CA PHE A 207 -15.99 -22.65 -14.86
C PHE A 207 -14.62 -23.30 -15.07
N VAL A 208 -13.54 -22.57 -14.77
CA VAL A 208 -12.15 -22.99 -14.98
C VAL A 208 -11.44 -23.17 -13.64
N PHE A 209 -10.86 -24.35 -13.42
CA PHE A 209 -10.13 -24.66 -12.20
C PHE A 209 -8.92 -23.72 -12.04
N ARG A 210 -8.94 -22.92 -10.95
CA ARG A 210 -7.88 -21.97 -10.59
C ARG A 210 -7.49 -21.03 -11.74
N LEU A 211 -8.47 -20.39 -12.38
CA LEU A 211 -8.30 -19.53 -13.56
C LEU A 211 -7.13 -18.56 -13.43
N PHE A 212 -7.11 -17.75 -12.38
CA PHE A 212 -6.06 -16.77 -12.16
C PHE A 212 -4.67 -17.44 -11.96
N CYS A 213 -4.60 -18.45 -11.08
CA CYS A 213 -3.35 -19.16 -10.83
C CYS A 213 -2.81 -19.89 -12.07
N ARG A 214 -3.72 -20.27 -12.98
CA ARG A 214 -3.43 -21.02 -14.21
C ARG A 214 -2.90 -20.11 -15.31
N PHE A 215 -3.49 -18.94 -15.49
CA PHE A 215 -3.25 -18.08 -16.66
C PHE A 215 -2.57 -16.74 -16.32
N LEU A 216 -2.83 -16.14 -15.16
CA LEU A 216 -2.51 -14.74 -14.88
C LEU A 216 -1.50 -14.55 -13.73
N CYS A 217 -1.31 -15.53 -12.83
CA CYS A 217 -0.52 -15.34 -11.62
C CYS A 217 1.00 -15.36 -11.85
N PRO A 218 1.73 -14.23 -11.76
CA PRO A 218 3.18 -14.20 -11.96
C PRO A 218 3.95 -14.94 -10.86
N LEU A 219 3.45 -14.93 -9.61
CA LEU A 219 4.06 -15.70 -8.52
C LEU A 219 4.03 -17.21 -8.85
N GLY A 220 2.90 -17.68 -9.41
CA GLY A 220 2.78 -19.06 -9.89
C GLY A 220 3.72 -19.38 -11.06
N ALA A 221 4.00 -18.40 -11.92
CA ALA A 221 5.00 -18.54 -12.98
C ALA A 221 6.41 -18.67 -12.39
N LEU A 222 6.80 -17.75 -11.50
CA LEU A 222 8.12 -17.71 -10.85
C LEU A 222 8.39 -19.01 -10.07
N LEU A 223 7.51 -19.39 -9.14
CA LEU A 223 7.66 -20.62 -8.35
C LEU A 223 7.61 -21.89 -9.22
N GLY A 224 6.91 -21.84 -10.37
CA GLY A 224 6.84 -22.94 -11.32
C GLY A 224 8.18 -23.30 -11.94
N LEU A 225 9.08 -22.35 -12.12
CA LEU A 225 10.42 -22.58 -12.65
C LEU A 225 11.23 -23.51 -11.73
N PHE A 226 10.98 -23.44 -10.43
CA PHE A 226 11.67 -24.23 -9.41
C PHE A 226 11.05 -25.61 -9.16
N ASN A 227 9.88 -25.93 -9.71
CA ASN A 227 9.18 -27.19 -9.40
C ASN A 227 10.04 -28.45 -9.61
N ARG A 228 10.93 -28.44 -10.60
CA ARG A 228 11.82 -29.59 -10.88
C ARG A 228 12.85 -29.79 -9.79
N VAL A 229 13.43 -28.69 -9.28
CA VAL A 229 14.50 -28.69 -8.28
C VAL A 229 13.99 -28.58 -6.85
N SER A 230 12.71 -28.23 -6.63
CA SER A 230 12.16 -28.04 -5.30
C SER A 230 12.27 -29.29 -4.43
N VAL A 231 12.58 -29.08 -3.15
CA VAL A 231 12.71 -30.14 -2.14
C VAL A 231 11.37 -30.82 -1.85
N PHE A 232 10.30 -30.01 -1.72
CA PHE A 232 8.93 -30.49 -1.52
C PHE A 232 8.16 -30.54 -2.83
N GLY A 233 7.31 -31.53 -2.99
CA GLY A 233 6.49 -31.70 -4.18
C GLY A 233 6.14 -33.15 -4.46
N VAL A 234 5.46 -33.40 -5.56
CA VAL A 234 5.20 -34.75 -6.06
C VAL A 234 6.17 -35.12 -7.17
N ARG A 235 6.60 -36.37 -7.20
CA ARG A 235 7.44 -36.93 -8.26
C ARG A 235 6.83 -38.18 -8.82
N LEU A 236 7.16 -38.48 -10.07
CA LEU A 236 6.90 -39.75 -10.72
C LEU A 236 8.15 -40.64 -10.56
N GLU A 237 7.96 -41.88 -10.11
CA GLU A 237 9.00 -42.94 -10.08
C GLU A 237 8.96 -43.65 -11.43
N PRO A 238 9.98 -43.47 -12.29
CA PRO A 238 9.97 -44.05 -13.64
C PRO A 238 9.92 -45.57 -13.64
N ALA A 239 10.61 -46.20 -12.69
CA ALA A 239 10.70 -47.66 -12.59
C ALA A 239 9.34 -48.33 -12.31
N SER A 240 8.39 -47.64 -11.66
CA SER A 240 7.08 -48.15 -11.33
C SER A 240 5.99 -47.63 -12.27
N CYS A 241 6.35 -46.80 -13.26
CA CYS A 241 5.41 -46.15 -14.15
C CYS A 241 5.12 -46.98 -15.40
N VAL A 242 3.87 -47.32 -15.63
CA VAL A 242 3.41 -48.06 -16.83
C VAL A 242 2.92 -47.11 -17.95
N ASN A 243 3.23 -45.81 -17.90
CA ASN A 243 2.90 -44.79 -18.91
C ASN A 243 1.44 -44.73 -19.33
N CYS A 244 0.49 -45.10 -18.47
CA CYS A 244 -0.95 -45.15 -18.77
C CYS A 244 -1.64 -43.77 -18.92
N GLY A 245 -0.95 -42.66 -18.62
CA GLY A 245 -1.48 -41.29 -18.77
C GLY A 245 -2.59 -40.87 -17.81
N LYS A 246 -3.12 -41.77 -16.96
CA LYS A 246 -4.27 -41.49 -16.06
C LYS A 246 -4.00 -40.31 -15.11
N CYS A 247 -2.78 -40.12 -14.63
CA CYS A 247 -2.37 -39.02 -13.76
C CYS A 247 -2.50 -37.65 -14.44
N VAL A 248 -2.10 -37.57 -15.72
CA VAL A 248 -2.24 -36.35 -16.53
C VAL A 248 -3.70 -36.11 -16.89
N ALA A 249 -4.45 -37.13 -17.22
CA ALA A 249 -5.88 -37.04 -17.53
C ALA A 249 -6.71 -36.56 -16.32
N ALA A 250 -6.41 -37.05 -15.12
CA ALA A 250 -7.08 -36.67 -13.87
C ALA A 250 -6.70 -35.25 -13.37
N CYS A 251 -5.64 -34.65 -13.89
CA CYS A 251 -5.21 -33.32 -13.50
C CYS A 251 -6.05 -32.24 -14.17
N GLU A 252 -6.54 -31.30 -13.40
CA GLU A 252 -7.33 -30.15 -13.88
C GLU A 252 -6.46 -29.00 -14.44
N LEU A 253 -5.14 -29.03 -14.17
CA LEU A 253 -4.16 -28.07 -14.68
C LEU A 253 -3.50 -28.58 -15.98
N ASP A 254 -2.81 -27.68 -16.70
CA ASP A 254 -2.14 -27.98 -17.97
C ASP A 254 -0.80 -28.71 -17.81
N VAL A 255 -0.71 -29.65 -16.87
CA VAL A 255 0.50 -30.44 -16.65
C VAL A 255 0.78 -31.36 -17.85
N ARG A 256 2.06 -31.50 -18.23
CA ARG A 256 2.54 -32.46 -19.21
C ARG A 256 3.00 -33.76 -18.53
N THR A 257 3.67 -33.59 -17.39
CA THR A 257 4.17 -34.68 -16.55
C THR A 257 3.94 -34.33 -15.08
N VAL A 258 3.88 -35.33 -14.21
CA VAL A 258 3.77 -35.11 -12.76
C VAL A 258 4.97 -34.33 -12.26
N GLY A 259 4.75 -33.26 -11.51
CA GLY A 259 5.80 -32.42 -10.97
C GLY A 259 6.40 -31.41 -11.95
N ASP A 260 5.80 -31.20 -13.13
CA ASP A 260 6.23 -30.15 -14.05
C ASP A 260 5.93 -28.73 -13.51
N ARG A 261 6.30 -27.70 -14.28
CA ARG A 261 6.14 -26.30 -13.88
C ARG A 261 4.70 -25.87 -13.59
N GLU A 262 3.70 -26.60 -14.10
CA GLU A 262 2.27 -26.30 -13.86
C GLU A 262 1.72 -27.05 -12.63
N CYS A 263 2.44 -28.00 -12.08
CA CYS A 263 2.00 -28.82 -10.98
C CYS A 263 2.01 -28.05 -9.65
N VAL A 264 0.87 -27.99 -8.95
CA VAL A 264 0.74 -27.38 -7.61
C VAL A 264 0.86 -28.40 -6.47
N SER A 265 1.37 -29.59 -6.75
CA SER A 265 1.60 -30.67 -5.78
C SER A 265 0.37 -30.98 -4.90
N CYS A 266 -0.84 -30.94 -5.49
CA CYS A 266 -2.09 -31.18 -4.75
C CYS A 266 -2.32 -32.64 -4.36
N GLY A 267 -1.59 -33.59 -4.97
CA GLY A 267 -1.65 -35.03 -4.70
C GLY A 267 -2.85 -35.75 -5.34
N LYS A 268 -3.74 -35.08 -6.06
CA LYS A 268 -4.94 -35.71 -6.68
C LYS A 268 -4.58 -36.86 -7.62
N CYS A 269 -3.49 -36.74 -8.37
CA CYS A 269 -2.99 -37.77 -9.30
C CYS A 269 -2.55 -39.07 -8.62
N MET A 270 -2.15 -39.01 -7.34
CA MET A 270 -1.71 -40.20 -6.58
C MET A 270 -2.82 -41.22 -6.43
N ALA A 271 -4.07 -40.76 -6.20
CA ALA A 271 -5.25 -41.63 -6.09
C ALA A 271 -5.65 -42.30 -7.40
N HIS A 272 -5.17 -41.78 -8.55
CA HIS A 272 -5.49 -42.30 -9.88
C HIS A 272 -4.36 -43.14 -10.49
N CYS A 273 -3.25 -43.29 -9.78
CA CYS A 273 -2.12 -44.07 -10.25
C CYS A 273 -2.29 -45.55 -9.88
N PRO A 274 -2.47 -46.47 -10.85
CA PRO A 274 -2.75 -47.87 -10.56
C PRO A 274 -1.55 -48.59 -9.94
N THR A 275 -0.33 -48.12 -10.24
CA THR A 275 0.93 -48.75 -9.76
C THR A 275 1.53 -48.02 -8.55
N GLY A 276 0.90 -46.92 -8.07
CA GLY A 276 1.47 -46.13 -6.98
C GLY A 276 2.79 -45.44 -7.30
N ALA A 277 3.09 -45.26 -8.61
CA ALA A 277 4.36 -44.66 -9.07
C ALA A 277 4.53 -43.18 -8.72
N ILE A 278 3.49 -42.52 -8.17
CA ILE A 278 3.52 -41.07 -7.78
C ILE A 278 3.69 -40.97 -6.29
N ARG A 279 4.77 -40.28 -5.86
CA ARG A 279 5.12 -40.13 -4.44
C ARG A 279 5.52 -38.71 -4.09
N TRP A 280 5.52 -38.37 -2.78
CA TRP A 280 6.09 -37.11 -2.28
C TRP A 280 7.63 -37.17 -2.36
N LYS A 281 8.29 -36.10 -2.80
CA LYS A 281 9.74 -36.04 -3.03
C LYS A 281 10.59 -36.39 -1.80
N ARG A 282 10.17 -35.93 -0.59
CA ARG A 282 10.98 -36.06 0.64
C ARG A 282 10.63 -37.27 1.50
N ILE A 283 9.47 -37.89 1.31
CA ILE A 283 9.09 -39.06 2.11
C ILE A 283 9.74 -40.29 1.50
N ARG A 284 10.84 -40.72 2.10
CA ARG A 284 11.49 -42.01 1.81
C ARG A 284 10.65 -43.13 2.45
N GLU A 285 9.52 -43.46 1.85
CA GLU A 285 8.81 -44.69 2.20
C GLU A 285 9.66 -45.86 1.68
N LYS A 286 9.99 -46.78 2.59
CA LYS A 286 10.60 -48.08 2.21
C LYS A 286 9.67 -48.73 1.19
N ALA A 287 10.22 -49.08 0.01
CA ALA A 287 9.50 -49.80 -1.02
C ALA A 287 8.87 -51.08 -0.41
N GLY A 288 7.54 -51.22 -0.54
CA GLY A 288 6.87 -52.46 -0.16
C GLY A 288 5.84 -52.40 0.97
N ARG A 289 5.69 -51.27 1.69
CA ARG A 289 4.66 -51.20 2.75
C ARG A 289 3.32 -50.72 2.14
N LYS A 290 2.37 -51.65 2.01
CA LYS A 290 0.95 -51.33 1.84
C LYS A 290 0.53 -50.40 3.01
N PRO A 291 -0.34 -49.40 2.80
CA PRO A 291 -0.84 -48.58 3.89
C PRO A 291 -1.60 -49.49 4.87
N GLU A 292 -1.00 -49.84 5.99
CA GLU A 292 -1.68 -50.47 7.10
C GLU A 292 -2.73 -49.52 7.62
N ALA A 293 -3.99 -49.95 7.58
CA ALA A 293 -5.15 -49.20 8.03
C ALA A 293 -5.25 -49.05 9.57
N SER A 294 -4.29 -49.59 10.34
CA SER A 294 -4.24 -49.37 11.78
C SER A 294 -3.51 -48.07 12.10
N ALA A 295 -4.27 -47.07 12.49
CA ALA A 295 -3.71 -45.84 13.06
C ALA A 295 -3.08 -46.19 14.41
N ASP A 296 -1.76 -46.40 14.43
CA ASP A 296 -0.99 -46.59 15.65
C ASP A 296 -1.27 -45.43 16.60
N ARG A 297 -1.55 -45.75 17.88
CA ARG A 297 -1.90 -44.81 18.96
C ARG A 297 -0.90 -43.64 19.01
N ARG A 298 0.38 -43.90 18.75
CA ARG A 298 1.44 -42.86 18.60
C ARG A 298 1.16 -41.87 17.45
N SER A 299 0.65 -42.35 16.31
CA SER A 299 0.35 -41.48 15.15
C SER A 299 -0.89 -40.61 15.39
N ILE A 300 -1.86 -41.10 16.19
CA ILE A 300 -3.04 -40.33 16.60
C ILE A 300 -2.63 -39.24 17.58
N VAL A 301 -1.84 -39.58 18.60
CA VAL A 301 -1.33 -38.62 19.58
C VAL A 301 -0.48 -37.55 18.92
N LEU A 302 0.45 -37.92 18.04
CA LEU A 302 1.29 -36.96 17.31
C LEU A 302 0.46 -36.00 16.44
N ARG A 303 -0.60 -36.49 15.79
CA ARG A 303 -1.53 -35.63 15.01
C ARG A 303 -2.33 -34.70 15.91
N ALA A 304 -2.79 -35.16 17.06
CA ALA A 304 -3.49 -34.33 18.03
C ALA A 304 -2.57 -33.24 18.59
N VAL A 305 -1.36 -33.59 19.01
CA VAL A 305 -0.35 -32.64 19.51
C VAL A 305 0.02 -31.61 18.44
N THR A 306 0.28 -32.04 17.18
CA THR A 306 0.58 -31.08 16.08
C THR A 306 -0.61 -30.18 15.79
N GLY A 307 -1.85 -30.68 15.89
CA GLY A 307 -3.07 -29.87 15.71
C GLY A 307 -3.25 -28.83 16.83
N LEU A 308 -3.02 -29.24 18.08
CA LEU A 308 -3.08 -28.34 19.24
C LEU A 308 -1.98 -27.26 19.18
N LEU A 309 -0.76 -27.62 18.83
CA LEU A 309 0.33 -26.65 18.64
C LEU A 309 0.01 -25.65 17.52
N ALA A 310 -0.51 -26.12 16.38
CA ALA A 310 -0.91 -25.24 15.30
C ALA A 310 -2.03 -24.28 15.71
N LEU A 311 -3.02 -24.77 16.49
CA LEU A 311 -4.09 -23.95 17.05
C LEU A 311 -3.54 -22.93 18.06
N ALA A 312 -2.63 -23.32 18.93
CA ALA A 312 -1.98 -22.44 19.89
C ALA A 312 -1.18 -21.33 19.21
N VAL A 313 -0.42 -21.64 18.14
CA VAL A 313 0.28 -20.65 17.33
C VAL A 313 -0.70 -19.68 16.67
N LEU A 314 -1.83 -20.17 16.15
CA LEU A 314 -2.84 -19.31 15.52
C LEU A 314 -3.48 -18.36 16.54
N ILE A 315 -3.93 -18.90 17.70
CA ILE A 315 -4.50 -18.10 18.78
C ILE A 315 -3.47 -17.10 19.30
N GLY A 316 -2.24 -17.54 19.55
CA GLY A 316 -1.14 -16.68 19.99
C GLY A 316 -0.87 -15.53 18.99
N ALA A 317 -0.88 -15.81 17.69
CA ALA A 317 -0.74 -14.77 16.67
C ALA A 317 -1.92 -13.78 16.71
N PHE A 318 -3.16 -14.27 16.77
CA PHE A 318 -4.33 -13.38 16.88
C PHE A 318 -4.29 -12.54 18.15
N CYS A 319 -3.99 -13.11 19.31
CA CYS A 319 -3.86 -12.38 20.57
C CYS A 319 -2.71 -11.35 20.50
N TYR A 320 -1.55 -11.76 20.00
CA TYR A 320 -0.39 -10.88 19.86
C TYR A 320 -0.70 -9.68 18.97
N TYR A 321 -1.21 -9.90 17.75
CA TYR A 321 -1.50 -8.80 16.81
C TYR A 321 -2.74 -7.99 17.19
N SER A 322 -3.72 -8.57 17.91
CA SER A 322 -4.87 -7.82 18.42
C SER A 322 -4.50 -6.96 19.63
N ASN A 323 -3.51 -7.40 20.45
CA ASN A 323 -3.04 -6.65 21.62
C ASN A 323 -1.85 -5.75 21.32
N GLN A 324 -1.17 -5.90 20.17
CA GLN A 324 -0.27 -4.85 19.74
C GLN A 324 -1.14 -3.59 19.56
N GLU A 325 -0.93 -2.63 20.44
CA GLU A 325 -1.18 -1.25 20.05
C GLU A 325 -0.41 -1.10 18.76
N ALA A 326 -1.09 -0.69 17.69
CA ALA A 326 -0.39 -0.23 16.48
C ALA A 326 0.72 0.68 17.01
N PRO A 327 1.99 0.54 16.58
CA PRO A 327 3.01 1.51 16.91
C PRO A 327 2.32 2.81 16.62
N ALA A 328 2.12 3.64 17.65
CA ALA A 328 1.17 4.72 17.65
C ALA A 328 1.26 5.36 16.26
N ALA A 329 0.37 4.98 15.37
CA ALA A 329 0.05 5.79 14.24
C ALA A 329 -0.51 6.99 14.97
N GLY A 330 0.36 7.95 15.22
CA GLY A 330 0.00 9.16 15.87
C GLY A 330 -1.22 9.63 15.11
N GLY A 331 -2.28 9.88 15.82
CA GLY A 331 -3.52 10.27 15.21
C GLY A 331 -3.33 11.62 14.57
N SER A 332 -4.29 11.98 13.77
CA SER A 332 -4.39 13.34 13.25
C SER A 332 -5.31 14.21 14.11
N GLU A 333 -5.87 13.69 15.20
CA GLU A 333 -6.84 14.42 16.03
C GLU A 333 -6.19 15.00 17.31
N THR A 334 -6.79 16.06 17.83
CA THR A 334 -6.38 16.68 19.10
C THR A 334 -6.47 15.64 20.22
N GLY A 335 -5.45 15.58 21.09
CA GLY A 335 -5.30 14.60 22.17
C GLY A 335 -4.60 13.30 21.75
N GLU A 336 -4.47 13.01 20.47
CA GLU A 336 -3.72 11.84 19.97
C GLU A 336 -2.21 12.10 19.96
N LEU A 337 -1.43 11.02 20.01
CA LEU A 337 0.03 11.12 19.89
C LEU A 337 0.43 11.46 18.45
N CYS A 338 1.37 12.40 18.30
CA CYS A 338 1.97 12.71 17.02
C CYS A 338 2.68 11.47 16.43
N PRO A 339 2.57 11.20 15.12
CA PRO A 339 3.34 10.16 14.47
C PRO A 339 4.84 10.38 14.66
N SER A 340 5.57 9.36 15.18
CA SER A 340 7.03 9.37 15.19
C SER A 340 7.57 9.21 13.76
N VAL A 341 8.40 10.15 13.35
CA VAL A 341 9.03 10.17 12.03
C VAL A 341 10.41 10.79 12.13
N SER A 342 11.36 10.29 11.35
CA SER A 342 12.69 10.90 11.23
C SER A 342 12.70 11.85 10.04
N LEU A 343 12.60 13.16 10.30
CA LEU A 343 12.69 14.21 9.28
C LEU A 343 14.15 14.62 9.09
N ALA A 344 14.56 14.81 7.83
CA ALA A 344 15.90 15.31 7.51
C ALA A 344 15.98 16.81 7.78
N LEU A 345 16.97 17.24 8.57
CA LEU A 345 17.26 18.66 8.81
C LEU A 345 18.07 19.24 7.63
N LEU A 346 17.75 20.47 7.26
CA LEU A 346 18.53 21.22 6.25
C LEU A 346 19.98 21.49 6.71
N SER A 347 20.22 21.57 8.03
CA SER A 347 21.56 21.71 8.63
C SER A 347 22.33 20.38 8.72
N GLY A 348 21.74 19.27 8.30
CA GLY A 348 22.27 17.92 8.46
C GLY A 348 21.76 17.21 9.71
N GLY A 349 21.70 15.88 9.65
CA GLY A 349 21.12 15.06 10.72
C GLY A 349 19.60 14.88 10.56
N THR A 350 18.94 14.44 11.64
CA THR A 350 17.50 14.17 11.66
C THR A 350 16.85 14.65 12.95
N VAL A 351 15.55 14.93 12.90
CA VAL A 351 14.71 15.25 14.04
C VAL A 351 13.47 14.39 14.05
N ASP A 352 13.06 13.91 15.23
CA ASP A 352 11.73 13.32 15.46
C ASP A 352 10.83 14.36 16.15
N PRO A 353 9.78 14.86 15.47
CA PRO A 353 8.86 15.82 16.07
C PRO A 353 8.12 15.27 17.29
N ALA A 354 7.83 13.95 17.30
CA ALA A 354 7.13 13.26 18.38
C ALA A 354 8.01 12.98 19.61
N ALA A 355 9.33 13.21 19.55
CA ALA A 355 10.21 13.01 20.70
C ALA A 355 9.78 13.94 21.85
N GLY A 356 9.22 13.35 22.91
CA GLY A 356 8.67 14.08 24.07
C GLY A 356 9.73 14.86 24.86
N GLY A 357 9.29 15.50 25.94
CA GLY A 357 10.12 16.26 26.90
C GLY A 357 9.99 17.78 26.76
N SER A 358 9.61 18.32 25.61
CA SER A 358 9.37 19.75 25.37
C SER A 358 8.09 19.97 24.56
N VAL A 359 7.46 21.13 24.75
CA VAL A 359 6.41 21.61 23.84
C VAL A 359 7.01 21.73 22.44
N THR A 360 6.32 21.26 21.42
CA THR A 360 6.83 21.27 20.04
C THR A 360 5.82 21.97 19.11
N LEU A 361 6.26 22.98 18.40
CA LEU A 361 5.53 23.64 17.33
C LEU A 361 6.03 23.07 15.99
N ILE A 362 5.14 22.52 15.20
CA ILE A 362 5.43 21.96 13.86
C ILE A 362 4.71 22.87 12.86
N ASN A 363 5.48 23.62 12.08
CA ASN A 363 4.93 24.47 11.04
C ASN A 363 5.26 23.89 9.65
N PHE A 364 4.25 23.57 8.87
CA PHE A 364 4.40 23.12 7.48
C PHE A 364 4.34 24.33 6.55
N TRP A 365 5.37 24.53 5.77
CA TRP A 365 5.57 25.69 4.93
C TRP A 365 6.16 25.38 3.56
N GLY A 366 6.20 26.38 2.67
CA GLY A 366 6.89 26.31 1.38
C GLY A 366 7.46 27.66 0.97
N THR A 367 8.57 27.67 0.23
CA THR A 367 9.22 28.88 -0.28
C THR A 367 8.32 29.71 -1.20
N TRP A 368 7.37 29.07 -1.86
CA TRP A 368 6.33 29.66 -2.70
C TRP A 368 5.13 30.23 -1.91
N CYS A 369 5.00 29.94 -0.62
CA CYS A 369 3.85 30.29 0.20
C CYS A 369 4.07 31.67 0.88
N SER A 370 3.46 32.73 0.36
CA SER A 370 3.62 34.08 0.91
C SER A 370 3.12 34.21 2.36
N PRO A 371 1.96 33.65 2.79
CA PRO A 371 1.56 33.68 4.20
C PRO A 371 2.55 32.96 5.11
N CYS A 372 3.11 31.80 4.66
CA CYS A 372 4.11 31.05 5.43
C CYS A 372 5.36 31.91 5.72
N LYS A 373 5.85 32.61 4.70
CA LYS A 373 7.01 33.50 4.85
C LYS A 373 6.75 34.67 5.80
N ARG A 374 5.52 35.15 5.89
CA ARG A 374 5.14 36.23 6.82
C ARG A 374 5.10 35.79 8.27
N GLU A 375 4.71 34.53 8.56
CA GLU A 375 4.60 34.03 9.94
C GLU A 375 5.94 33.44 10.49
N LEU A 376 6.87 33.02 9.63
CA LEU A 376 8.14 32.43 10.08
C LEU A 376 8.93 33.32 11.06
N PRO A 377 8.98 34.67 10.95
CA PRO A 377 9.58 35.52 11.96
C PRO A 377 8.93 35.42 13.36
N ASP A 378 7.63 35.18 13.43
CA ASP A 378 6.93 34.97 14.71
C ASP A 378 7.34 33.63 15.35
N PHE A 379 7.49 32.58 14.55
CA PHE A 379 8.04 31.31 15.01
C PHE A 379 9.50 31.42 15.45
N ASP A 380 10.33 32.22 14.77
CA ASP A 380 11.71 32.49 15.17
C ASP A 380 11.78 33.19 16.50
N ARG A 381 10.93 34.19 16.71
CA ARG A 381 10.80 34.90 18.01
C ARG A 381 10.40 33.94 19.14
N ILE A 382 9.42 33.06 18.92
CA ILE A 382 9.02 32.02 19.90
C ILE A 382 10.19 31.05 20.17
N ALA A 383 10.89 30.62 19.13
CA ALA A 383 12.04 29.71 19.29
C ALA A 383 13.15 30.31 20.12
N ALA A 384 13.43 31.60 19.96
CA ALA A 384 14.42 32.33 20.72
C ALA A 384 13.98 32.60 22.18
N GLU A 385 12.76 33.07 22.39
CA GLU A 385 12.20 33.41 23.70
C GLU A 385 12.06 32.20 24.63
N TYR A 386 11.64 31.08 24.08
CA TYR A 386 11.42 29.82 24.83
C TYR A 386 12.51 28.79 24.61
N ALA A 387 13.75 29.22 24.28
CA ALA A 387 14.86 28.34 24.03
C ALA A 387 15.06 27.30 25.16
N GLY A 388 15.19 26.03 24.80
CA GLY A 388 15.32 24.91 25.74
C GLY A 388 14.00 24.41 26.37
N ARG A 389 12.91 25.15 26.26
CA ARG A 389 11.58 24.75 26.76
C ARG A 389 10.60 24.39 25.63
N VAL A 390 10.77 25.03 24.49
CA VAL A 390 9.94 24.83 23.28
C VAL A 390 10.84 24.49 22.11
N ARG A 391 10.44 23.53 21.31
CA ARG A 391 11.07 23.22 20.01
C ARG A 391 10.19 23.75 18.90
N VAL A 392 10.77 24.46 17.97
CA VAL A 392 10.09 24.88 16.73
C VAL A 392 10.70 24.12 15.56
N ILE A 393 9.88 23.40 14.80
CA ILE A 393 10.29 22.62 13.63
C ILE A 393 9.53 23.16 12.43
N ALA A 394 10.23 23.82 11.52
CA ALA A 394 9.66 24.29 10.26
C ALA A 394 9.89 23.23 9.18
N VAL A 395 8.82 22.52 8.78
CA VAL A 395 8.87 21.41 7.85
C VAL A 395 8.50 21.89 6.46
N HIS A 396 9.49 21.98 5.58
CA HIS A 396 9.26 22.32 4.17
C HIS A 396 8.66 21.13 3.42
N THR A 397 7.74 21.38 2.49
CA THR A 397 7.26 20.36 1.56
C THR A 397 8.43 19.78 0.75
N ALA A 398 8.32 18.52 0.35
CA ALA A 398 9.32 17.90 -0.54
C ALA A 398 9.41 18.59 -1.92
N LEU A 399 8.38 19.33 -2.30
CA LEU A 399 8.36 20.13 -3.52
C LEU A 399 9.32 21.32 -3.36
N GLU A 400 10.27 21.46 -4.29
CA GLU A 400 11.28 22.54 -4.29
C GLU A 400 12.12 22.63 -3.00
N ALA A 401 12.40 21.48 -2.37
CA ALA A 401 13.18 21.42 -1.13
C ALA A 401 14.59 22.03 -1.25
N GLU A 402 15.15 22.08 -2.46
CA GLU A 402 16.45 22.73 -2.76
C GLU A 402 16.40 24.22 -2.43
N ASN A 403 15.31 24.91 -2.73
CA ASN A 403 15.15 26.33 -2.45
C ASN A 403 14.97 26.63 -0.95
N ALA A 404 14.57 25.63 -0.13
CA ALA A 404 14.33 25.81 1.30
C ALA A 404 15.63 26.07 2.07
N GLN A 405 16.71 25.42 1.69
CA GLN A 405 18.02 25.59 2.34
C GLN A 405 18.57 26.99 2.13
N ASP A 406 18.53 27.47 0.88
CA ASP A 406 19.00 28.82 0.55
C ASP A 406 18.15 29.89 1.25
N TYR A 407 16.82 29.74 1.24
CA TYR A 407 15.92 30.65 1.94
C TYR A 407 16.16 30.70 3.45
N ALA A 408 16.34 29.55 4.09
CA ALA A 408 16.60 29.48 5.52
C ALA A 408 17.97 30.09 5.89
N ALA A 409 19.00 29.84 5.08
CA ALA A 409 20.34 30.39 5.28
C ALA A 409 20.37 31.92 5.10
N GLU A 410 19.61 32.47 4.15
CA GLU A 410 19.56 33.90 3.86
C GLU A 410 18.75 34.67 4.90
N HIS A 411 17.56 34.16 5.30
CA HIS A 411 16.60 34.92 6.12
C HIS A 411 16.66 34.56 7.61
N PHE A 412 17.19 33.38 7.96
CA PHE A 412 17.25 32.87 9.34
C PHE A 412 18.61 32.27 9.72
N PRO A 413 19.74 32.95 9.48
CA PRO A 413 21.10 32.40 9.61
C PRO A 413 21.48 32.02 11.06
N GLN A 414 20.83 32.59 12.08
CA GLN A 414 21.08 32.35 13.50
C GLN A 414 19.83 31.87 14.24
N SER A 415 18.82 31.39 13.51
CA SER A 415 17.54 30.95 14.09
C SER A 415 17.69 29.68 14.93
N ALA A 416 16.91 29.60 16.00
CA ALA A 416 16.72 28.39 16.78
C ALA A 416 15.66 27.45 16.18
N ILE A 417 15.04 27.82 15.08
CA ILE A 417 14.12 26.94 14.31
C ILE A 417 14.89 25.76 13.71
N LEU A 418 14.35 24.56 13.88
CA LEU A 418 14.84 23.37 13.22
C LEU A 418 14.18 23.25 11.84
N PHE A 419 14.85 23.72 10.80
CA PHE A 419 14.37 23.59 9.43
C PHE A 419 14.56 22.16 8.93
N ALA A 420 13.45 21.51 8.55
CA ALA A 420 13.42 20.13 8.08
C ALA A 420 12.64 20.01 6.76
N VAL A 421 12.79 18.88 6.09
CA VAL A 421 12.07 18.56 4.86
C VAL A 421 11.24 17.30 5.08
N ASP A 422 9.96 17.34 4.66
CA ASP A 422 9.11 16.16 4.58
C ASP A 422 9.46 15.34 3.31
N ARG A 423 8.98 14.11 3.24
CA ARG A 423 9.13 13.23 2.07
C ARG A 423 7.78 13.06 1.39
N PRO A 424 7.74 12.90 0.05
CA PRO A 424 6.49 12.56 -0.63
C PRO A 424 5.87 11.31 -0.01
N SER A 425 4.56 11.30 0.20
CA SER A 425 3.83 10.15 0.74
C SER A 425 3.89 8.93 -0.18
N SER A 426 4.09 9.17 -1.45
CA SER A 426 4.46 8.19 -2.48
C SER A 426 5.04 8.94 -3.68
N PRO A 427 5.83 8.29 -4.56
CA PRO A 427 6.33 8.92 -5.78
C PRO A 427 5.18 9.49 -6.60
N GLY A 428 5.30 10.77 -6.96
CA GLY A 428 4.24 11.50 -7.66
C GLY A 428 3.01 11.86 -6.80
N ALA A 429 3.07 11.69 -5.47
CA ALA A 429 1.99 12.13 -4.58
C ALA A 429 1.89 13.65 -4.53
N ALA A 430 0.64 14.13 -4.43
CA ALA A 430 0.36 15.56 -4.25
C ALA A 430 0.64 16.06 -2.83
N THR A 431 0.82 15.15 -1.86
CA THR A 431 1.01 15.46 -0.44
C THR A 431 2.22 14.73 0.14
N ASP A 432 2.88 15.37 1.07
CA ASP A 432 4.01 14.83 1.81
C ASP A 432 3.54 13.85 2.90
N ALA A 433 4.43 12.93 3.31
CA ALA A 433 4.06 11.81 4.16
C ALA A 433 3.68 12.22 5.58
N PHE A 434 4.49 13.06 6.20
CA PHE A 434 4.26 13.52 7.58
C PHE A 434 3.13 14.53 7.65
N TYR A 435 3.08 15.47 6.70
CA TYR A 435 1.99 16.41 6.52
C TYR A 435 0.63 15.71 6.42
N ALA A 436 0.54 14.68 5.56
CA ALA A 436 -0.68 13.88 5.40
C ALA A 436 -1.01 13.05 6.66
N ALA A 437 0.00 12.55 7.37
CA ALA A 437 -0.19 11.78 8.61
C ALA A 437 -0.79 12.62 9.73
N LEU A 438 -0.52 13.94 9.74
CA LEU A 438 -1.09 14.90 10.69
C LEU A 438 -2.42 15.51 10.22
N GLY A 439 -3.00 15.02 9.12
CA GLY A 439 -4.29 15.47 8.60
C GLY A 439 -4.20 16.66 7.64
N GLY A 440 -3.02 16.99 7.15
CA GLY A 440 -2.80 18.03 6.14
C GLY A 440 -3.51 17.69 4.82
N ARG A 441 -4.21 18.67 4.24
CA ARG A 441 -5.07 18.52 3.05
C ARG A 441 -4.69 19.45 1.90
N GLY A 442 -3.41 19.80 1.77
CA GLY A 442 -2.93 20.73 0.73
C GLY A 442 -3.09 22.21 1.10
N VAL A 443 -3.36 22.54 2.36
CA VAL A 443 -3.43 23.90 2.89
C VAL A 443 -2.11 24.30 3.53
N TYR A 444 -1.57 25.46 3.19
CA TYR A 444 -0.35 26.02 3.77
C TYR A 444 -0.56 27.53 4.12
N PRO A 445 -0.04 28.00 5.27
CA PRO A 445 0.65 27.24 6.31
C PRO A 445 -0.29 26.31 7.07
N TYR A 446 0.30 25.26 7.64
CA TYR A 446 -0.38 24.36 8.55
C TYR A 446 0.46 24.17 9.79
N THR A 447 -0.06 24.53 10.96
CA THR A 447 0.68 24.44 12.22
C THR A 447 0.03 23.43 13.15
N VAL A 448 0.85 22.54 13.72
CA VAL A 448 0.46 21.56 14.72
C VAL A 448 1.28 21.80 15.98
N VAL A 449 0.58 21.93 17.11
CA VAL A 449 1.20 22.13 18.43
C VAL A 449 1.13 20.85 19.23
N LEU A 450 2.27 20.41 19.77
CA LEU A 450 2.35 19.23 20.62
C LEU A 450 2.67 19.62 22.07
N ASP A 451 2.04 18.91 23.01
CA ASP A 451 2.38 18.98 24.43
C ASP A 451 3.73 18.30 24.73
N ARG A 452 4.17 18.31 25.99
CA ARG A 452 5.41 17.68 26.43
C ARG A 452 5.43 16.15 26.30
N ASN A 453 4.26 15.53 26.15
CA ASN A 453 4.09 14.09 25.96
C ASN A 453 4.03 13.71 24.48
N GLY A 454 4.18 14.67 23.57
CA GLY A 454 4.07 14.46 22.12
C GLY A 454 2.64 14.29 21.63
N ARG A 455 1.62 14.71 22.43
CA ARG A 455 0.22 14.70 21.99
C ARG A 455 -0.13 15.99 21.28
N ILE A 456 -0.98 15.89 20.28
CA ILE A 456 -1.50 17.03 19.51
C ILE A 456 -2.40 17.86 20.43
N TYR A 457 -1.97 19.07 20.74
CA TYR A 457 -2.71 20.03 21.56
C TYR A 457 -3.63 20.91 20.71
N ALA A 458 -3.13 21.47 19.63
CA ALA A 458 -3.88 22.35 18.73
C ALA A 458 -3.41 22.24 17.28
N LYS A 459 -4.25 22.65 16.34
CA LYS A 459 -3.96 22.73 14.92
C LYS A 459 -4.51 24.02 14.33
N TYR A 460 -3.74 24.61 13.43
CA TYR A 460 -4.11 25.84 12.73
C TYR A 460 -3.94 25.63 11.22
N LEU A 461 -5.01 25.85 10.46
CA LEU A 461 -5.06 25.70 9.00
C LEU A 461 -4.86 27.03 8.27
N SER A 462 -4.36 28.05 8.96
CA SER A 462 -4.06 29.40 8.45
C SER A 462 -2.81 29.93 9.11
N ALA A 463 -2.31 31.07 8.65
CA ALA A 463 -1.22 31.77 9.30
C ALA A 463 -1.55 32.09 10.77
N VAL A 464 -0.57 31.93 11.64
CA VAL A 464 -0.71 32.14 13.09
C VAL A 464 0.25 33.24 13.52
N ASP A 465 -0.27 34.24 14.19
CA ASP A 465 0.52 35.35 14.72
C ASP A 465 1.23 35.01 16.02
N TYR A 466 2.18 35.87 16.40
CA TYR A 466 2.96 35.71 17.63
C TYR A 466 2.08 35.60 18.88
N ASP A 467 1.04 36.45 19.03
CA ASP A 467 0.24 36.51 20.26
C ASP A 467 -0.54 35.19 20.47
N THR A 468 -1.05 34.60 19.39
CA THR A 468 -1.68 33.28 19.41
C THR A 468 -0.70 32.18 19.79
N LEU A 469 0.49 32.15 19.15
CA LEU A 469 1.54 31.18 19.46
C LEU A 469 2.02 31.31 20.91
N HIS A 470 2.26 32.53 21.36
CA HIS A 470 2.68 32.83 22.74
C HIS A 470 1.64 32.37 23.76
N GLY A 471 0.36 32.69 23.54
CA GLY A 471 -0.73 32.27 24.40
C GLY A 471 -0.84 30.76 24.56
N VAL A 472 -0.72 30.02 23.45
CA VAL A 472 -0.77 28.55 23.43
C VAL A 472 0.45 27.94 24.13
N VAL A 473 1.64 28.47 23.87
CA VAL A 473 2.87 28.02 24.52
C VAL A 473 2.79 28.22 26.04
N GLU A 474 2.36 29.38 26.49
CA GLU A 474 2.19 29.68 27.91
C GLU A 474 1.17 28.76 28.59
N ALA A 475 0.01 28.50 27.95
CA ALA A 475 -1.01 27.57 28.43
C ALA A 475 -0.41 26.15 28.62
N LEU A 476 0.32 25.66 27.63
CA LEU A 476 1.01 24.35 27.69
C LEU A 476 2.11 24.30 28.76
N LEU A 477 2.84 25.38 28.94
CA LEU A 477 3.88 25.44 29.96
C LEU A 477 3.29 25.48 31.38
N ARG A 478 2.06 26.01 31.56
CA ARG A 478 1.29 25.94 32.82
C ARG A 478 0.62 24.58 33.04
N GLY A 479 0.58 23.69 32.03
CA GLY A 479 -0.04 22.37 32.11
C GLY A 479 -1.56 22.39 31.89
N GLU A 480 -2.08 23.36 31.17
CA GLU A 480 -3.51 23.42 30.78
C GLU A 480 -3.81 22.33 29.74
N GLU A 481 -4.96 21.63 29.93
CA GLU A 481 -5.41 20.59 28.97
C GLU A 481 -5.92 21.22 27.67
N ALA A 482 -5.89 20.43 26.57
CA ALA A 482 -6.26 20.88 25.23
C ALA A 482 -7.66 21.52 25.17
N GLY A 483 -7.72 22.75 24.70
CA GLY A 483 -8.97 23.42 24.33
C GLY A 483 -9.31 23.17 22.87
N PRO A 484 -10.61 23.19 22.47
CA PRO A 484 -11.01 23.01 21.09
C PRO A 484 -10.61 24.21 20.23
N SER A 485 -9.78 24.00 19.22
CA SER A 485 -9.51 25.01 18.19
C SER A 485 -9.61 24.38 16.81
N THR A 486 -10.80 24.44 16.25
CA THR A 486 -11.06 24.33 14.81
C THR A 486 -12.13 25.35 14.47
N THR A 487 -11.77 26.36 13.70
CA THR A 487 -12.74 27.31 13.12
C THR A 487 -13.34 26.65 11.86
N ASP A 488 -14.54 26.10 11.99
CA ASP A 488 -15.39 25.72 10.86
C ASP A 488 -16.08 27.02 10.33
N ALA A 489 -15.42 27.69 9.39
CA ALA A 489 -16.07 28.75 8.61
C ALA A 489 -16.82 28.13 7.42
N PRO A 490 -17.95 28.74 6.97
CA PRO A 490 -18.66 28.29 5.76
C PRO A 490 -17.71 28.29 4.55
N THR A 491 -17.70 27.22 3.78
CA THR A 491 -16.82 27.07 2.63
C THR A 491 -17.51 27.44 1.32
N GLU A 492 -16.76 28.06 0.41
CA GLU A 492 -17.15 28.40 -0.95
C GLU A 492 -16.26 27.71 -1.98
N HIS A 493 -16.72 27.65 -3.24
CA HIS A 493 -15.98 27.07 -4.33
C HIS A 493 -15.27 28.15 -5.14
N TYR A 494 -13.95 27.97 -5.35
CA TYR A 494 -13.10 28.80 -6.18
C TYR A 494 -12.52 27.99 -7.32
N ARG A 495 -12.34 28.60 -8.50
CA ARG A 495 -11.80 27.94 -9.69
C ARG A 495 -10.66 28.77 -10.30
N VAL A 496 -9.58 28.11 -10.63
CA VAL A 496 -8.47 28.71 -11.37
C VAL A 496 -8.34 28.00 -12.72
N ARG A 497 -8.43 28.75 -13.81
CA ARG A 497 -8.22 28.22 -15.16
C ARG A 497 -6.85 28.65 -15.66
N VAL A 498 -6.08 27.72 -16.20
CA VAL A 498 -4.79 28.01 -16.83
C VAL A 498 -4.86 27.71 -18.32
N THR A 499 -4.53 28.69 -19.15
CA THR A 499 -4.54 28.56 -20.63
C THR A 499 -3.28 29.16 -21.22
N ASP A 500 -2.97 28.83 -22.47
CA ASP A 500 -2.01 29.60 -23.28
C ASP A 500 -2.65 30.87 -23.89
N GLU A 501 -1.87 31.66 -24.62
CA GLU A 501 -2.33 32.92 -25.25
C GLU A 501 -3.41 32.69 -26.32
N GLN A 502 -3.57 31.47 -26.83
CA GLN A 502 -4.61 31.07 -27.77
C GLN A 502 -5.87 30.52 -27.06
N GLY A 503 -5.89 30.51 -25.72
CA GLY A 503 -6.99 30.01 -24.92
C GLY A 503 -7.04 28.49 -24.80
N VAL A 504 -5.99 27.76 -25.24
CA VAL A 504 -5.90 26.30 -25.09
C VAL A 504 -5.60 25.96 -23.63
N PRO A 505 -6.36 25.06 -23.01
CA PRO A 505 -6.14 24.67 -21.61
C PRO A 505 -4.79 23.97 -21.43
N ILE A 506 -4.11 24.30 -20.33
CA ILE A 506 -2.83 23.67 -19.95
C ILE A 506 -3.11 22.77 -18.73
N PRO A 507 -3.03 21.43 -18.90
CA PRO A 507 -3.23 20.48 -17.79
C PRO A 507 -1.95 20.34 -16.94
N GLU A 508 -2.13 19.73 -15.74
CA GLU A 508 -1.05 19.37 -14.80
C GLU A 508 -0.25 20.57 -14.25
N VAL A 509 -0.70 21.80 -14.48
CA VAL A 509 -0.10 23.00 -13.89
C VAL A 509 -0.47 23.05 -12.41
N ARG A 510 0.52 23.23 -11.56
CA ARG A 510 0.26 23.42 -10.13
C ARG A 510 -0.02 24.88 -9.85
N VAL A 511 -1.22 25.12 -9.37
CA VAL A 511 -1.71 26.44 -8.97
C VAL A 511 -2.10 26.45 -7.51
N GLN A 512 -2.11 27.63 -6.92
CA GLN A 512 -2.59 27.85 -5.54
C GLN A 512 -3.54 29.04 -5.50
N ILE A 513 -4.43 29.05 -4.49
CA ILE A 513 -5.15 30.25 -4.06
C ILE A 513 -4.75 30.59 -2.63
N CYS A 514 -4.46 31.84 -2.34
CA CYS A 514 -3.97 32.31 -1.04
C CYS A 514 -4.80 33.50 -0.53
N ALA A 515 -5.13 33.44 0.76
CA ALA A 515 -5.56 34.57 1.59
C ALA A 515 -4.72 34.52 2.88
N ASP A 516 -5.30 34.14 4.03
CA ASP A 516 -4.59 33.85 5.28
C ASP A 516 -3.93 32.46 5.24
N ALA A 517 -4.41 31.58 4.38
CA ALA A 517 -3.84 30.27 4.06
C ALA A 517 -3.82 30.05 2.55
N CYS A 518 -2.90 29.20 2.07
CA CYS A 518 -2.82 28.79 0.66
C CYS A 518 -3.31 27.35 0.47
N LEU A 519 -4.20 27.16 -0.50
CA LEU A 519 -4.64 25.87 -1.01
C LEU A 519 -3.94 25.62 -2.34
N SER A 520 -3.40 24.42 -2.56
CA SER A 520 -2.71 24.05 -3.80
C SER A 520 -3.42 22.89 -4.50
N ALA A 521 -3.61 23.01 -5.82
CA ALA A 521 -4.16 21.96 -6.67
C ALA A 521 -3.48 21.95 -8.04
N LYS A 522 -3.72 20.88 -8.83
CA LYS A 522 -3.28 20.78 -10.22
C LYS A 522 -4.45 20.99 -11.17
N THR A 523 -4.20 21.63 -12.31
CA THR A 523 -5.21 21.75 -13.36
C THR A 523 -5.50 20.40 -14.01
N GLY A 524 -6.78 20.13 -14.26
CA GLY A 524 -7.26 18.99 -15.03
C GLY A 524 -7.00 19.12 -16.53
N ALA A 525 -7.49 18.17 -17.33
CA ALA A 525 -7.38 18.16 -18.79
C ALA A 525 -8.10 19.38 -19.45
N ASP A 526 -9.05 19.97 -18.76
CA ASP A 526 -9.79 21.17 -19.14
C ASP A 526 -9.11 22.48 -18.72
N GLY A 527 -7.93 22.37 -18.08
CA GLY A 527 -7.16 23.50 -17.56
C GLY A 527 -7.68 24.10 -16.27
N TYR A 528 -8.68 23.49 -15.62
CA TYR A 528 -9.24 23.97 -14.35
C TYR A 528 -8.63 23.28 -13.13
N ALA A 529 -8.44 24.08 -12.07
CA ALA A 529 -8.18 23.59 -10.71
C ALA A 529 -9.31 24.13 -9.81
N ASP A 530 -9.97 23.20 -9.09
CA ASP A 530 -11.09 23.51 -8.21
C ASP A 530 -10.62 23.53 -6.75
N PHE A 531 -11.12 24.52 -5.97
CA PHE A 531 -10.81 24.69 -4.57
C PHE A 531 -12.10 24.87 -3.76
N THR A 532 -12.13 24.29 -2.57
CA THR A 532 -13.18 24.55 -1.58
C THR A 532 -12.52 25.18 -0.38
N ALA A 533 -12.86 26.41 -0.06
CA ALA A 533 -12.20 27.24 0.96
C ALA A 533 -13.20 28.12 1.72
N ALA A 534 -12.81 28.61 2.90
CA ALA A 534 -13.60 29.62 3.60
C ALA A 534 -13.71 30.90 2.74
N ALA A 535 -14.81 31.64 2.87
CA ALA A 535 -15.00 32.88 2.14
C ALA A 535 -13.94 33.92 2.55
N ALA A 536 -13.07 34.31 1.59
CA ALA A 536 -12.01 35.30 1.78
C ALA A 536 -11.59 35.93 0.44
N ASP A 537 -10.84 37.02 0.50
CA ASP A 537 -10.25 37.66 -0.68
C ASP A 537 -9.01 36.92 -1.14
N TYR A 538 -9.23 35.90 -1.95
CA TYR A 538 -8.16 35.07 -2.50
C TYR A 538 -7.47 35.73 -3.68
N HIS A 539 -6.18 35.42 -3.82
CA HIS A 539 -5.42 35.58 -5.07
C HIS A 539 -4.87 34.23 -5.53
N ALA A 540 -4.82 34.01 -6.83
CA ALA A 540 -4.28 32.80 -7.43
C ALA A 540 -2.85 33.01 -7.88
N ALA A 541 -2.03 31.95 -7.87
CA ALA A 541 -0.68 31.96 -8.41
C ALA A 541 -0.31 30.61 -9.02
N VAL A 542 0.61 30.59 -9.99
CA VAL A 542 1.26 29.36 -10.48
C VAL A 542 2.46 29.06 -9.59
N THR A 543 2.46 27.91 -8.92
CA THR A 543 3.55 27.52 -8.00
C THR A 543 4.68 26.75 -8.68
N VAL A 544 4.37 26.02 -9.75
CA VAL A 544 5.36 25.33 -10.57
C VAL A 544 5.07 25.67 -12.01
N MET A 545 6.02 26.35 -12.67
CA MET A 545 5.89 26.71 -14.07
C MET A 545 6.08 25.46 -14.94
N PRO A 546 5.13 25.14 -15.84
CA PRO A 546 5.31 24.00 -16.74
C PRO A 546 6.44 24.27 -17.75
N GLU A 547 7.15 23.20 -18.17
CA GLU A 547 8.23 23.31 -19.16
C GLU A 547 7.76 24.01 -20.44
N GLY A 548 8.54 24.97 -20.91
CA GLY A 548 8.25 25.71 -22.14
C GLY A 548 7.22 26.83 -21.98
N TYR A 549 6.86 27.20 -20.75
CA TYR A 549 5.94 28.32 -20.49
C TYR A 549 6.57 29.33 -19.54
N THR A 550 6.12 30.59 -19.63
CA THR A 550 6.49 31.71 -18.76
C THR A 550 5.24 32.55 -18.47
N LEU A 551 5.28 33.36 -17.42
CA LEU A 551 4.26 34.38 -17.23
C LEU A 551 4.48 35.51 -18.26
N PRO A 552 3.40 36.05 -18.86
CA PRO A 552 3.49 37.13 -19.86
C PRO A 552 3.91 38.48 -19.26
N THR A 553 3.81 38.63 -17.95
CA THR A 553 4.14 39.83 -17.17
C THR A 553 4.89 39.46 -15.91
N ASP A 554 5.46 40.43 -15.20
CA ASP A 554 6.03 40.23 -13.85
C ASP A 554 4.98 39.98 -12.76
N GLN A 555 3.70 39.90 -13.13
CA GLN A 555 2.61 39.62 -12.21
C GLN A 555 2.62 38.14 -11.80
N THR A 556 2.87 37.88 -10.54
CA THR A 556 2.90 36.52 -9.97
C THR A 556 1.63 36.15 -9.23
N GLU A 557 0.80 37.13 -8.88
CA GLU A 557 -0.44 36.97 -8.12
C GLU A 557 -1.64 37.53 -8.92
N PHE A 558 -2.70 36.74 -9.01
CA PHE A 558 -3.90 37.03 -9.79
C PHE A 558 -5.12 37.08 -8.85
N PRO A 559 -5.60 38.28 -8.47
CA PRO A 559 -6.73 38.41 -7.59
C PRO A 559 -8.02 37.91 -8.27
N PHE A 560 -8.93 37.33 -7.50
CA PHE A 560 -10.31 37.14 -7.95
C PHE A 560 -11.00 38.49 -8.01
N ALA A 561 -11.64 38.81 -9.13
CA ALA A 561 -12.37 40.04 -9.25
C ALA A 561 -13.56 40.08 -8.27
N ASP A 562 -13.97 41.25 -7.79
CA ASP A 562 -15.02 41.43 -6.80
C ASP A 562 -16.29 40.62 -7.13
N GLY A 563 -16.62 39.69 -6.20
CA GLY A 563 -17.79 38.82 -6.33
C GLY A 563 -17.61 37.62 -7.27
N THR A 564 -16.46 37.46 -7.94
CA THR A 564 -16.18 36.28 -8.77
C THR A 564 -15.50 35.17 -7.94
N ARG A 565 -15.72 33.94 -8.34
CA ARG A 565 -15.10 32.76 -7.75
C ARG A 565 -14.25 32.03 -8.81
N GLU A 566 -13.96 32.69 -9.91
CA GLU A 566 -13.14 32.15 -11.03
C GLU A 566 -12.10 33.18 -11.47
N VAL A 567 -10.87 32.69 -11.70
CA VAL A 567 -9.77 33.50 -12.25
C VAL A 567 -9.08 32.72 -13.36
N VAL A 568 -8.67 33.43 -14.43
CA VAL A 568 -7.95 32.85 -15.57
C VAL A 568 -6.52 33.34 -15.54
N ILE A 569 -5.56 32.41 -15.55
CA ILE A 569 -4.13 32.66 -15.68
C ILE A 569 -3.71 32.27 -17.09
N VAL A 570 -3.17 33.23 -17.85
CA VAL A 570 -2.68 32.99 -19.20
C VAL A 570 -1.16 32.85 -19.15
N LEU A 571 -0.62 31.75 -19.69
CA LEU A 571 0.82 31.52 -19.80
C LEU A 571 1.29 31.72 -21.22
N LYS A 572 2.49 32.30 -21.40
CA LYS A 572 3.16 32.50 -22.70
C LYS A 572 4.11 31.34 -22.97
N ARG A 573 4.19 30.85 -24.21
CA ARG A 573 5.21 29.87 -24.61
C ARG A 573 6.61 30.51 -24.61
N ALA A 574 7.56 29.84 -23.94
CA ALA A 574 8.95 30.30 -23.93
C ALA A 574 9.55 30.04 -25.32
N GLY A 575 9.74 31.10 -26.09
CA GLY A 575 10.32 31.04 -27.47
C GLY A 575 9.59 31.84 -28.52
N ASP A 576 8.42 32.39 -28.23
CA ASP A 576 7.65 33.30 -29.11
C ASP A 576 7.95 34.78 -28.78
N GLY A 577 9.25 35.14 -28.62
CA GLY A 577 9.72 36.49 -28.34
C GLY A 577 10.63 37.02 -29.43
#